data_d85a978ff3a4c20846669359b1ac7e8b
#
_entry.id   d85a978ff3a4c20846669359b1ac7e8b
#
_cell.length_a   1.000
_cell.length_b   1.000
_cell.length_c   1.000
_cell.angle_alpha   90.00
_cell.angle_beta   90.00
_cell.angle_gamma   90.00
#
_symmetry.space_group_name_H-M   'P 1'
#
loop_
_entity.id
_entity.type
_entity.pdbx_description
1 polymer ?
#
loop_
_entity_poly.entity_id
_entity_poly.type
_entity_poly.pdbx_seq_one_letter_code
_entity_poly.pdbx_strand_id
1 'polypeptide(L)'
;MARARPRLVPHGSGARDVRSRRRQLLPGFFGAVAESYLSYDETYAADEAASAAVWAPPGAEDDEELPTVLGEVVEEYAERLFEILGLMEAKHPVEPLYYLFLLGTRPGWQGRGLGSSLMAPVLETCDRDRVPAYLEATSERNRQLYIRHGFDVTDEITQPGGPTMWPMWRSPRLI
;
A
#
# COMPACT_ATOMS: atom_id res chain seq x y z
N MET A 1 1.45 -35.70 48.82
CA MET A 1 2.17 -35.02 47.73
C MET A 1 1.19 -34.76 46.58
N ALA A 2 0.69 -33.54 46.48
CA ALA A 2 -0.27 -33.12 45.42
C ALA A 2 0.52 -32.56 44.24
N ARG A 3 0.40 -33.20 43.07
CA ARG A 3 0.98 -32.68 41.81
C ARG A 3 0.18 -31.50 41.31
N ALA A 4 0.82 -30.34 41.24
CA ALA A 4 0.26 -29.15 40.61
C ALA A 4 0.09 -29.39 39.09
N ARG A 5 -1.14 -29.13 38.59
CA ARG A 5 -1.44 -29.14 37.14
C ARG A 5 -0.87 -27.87 36.52
N PRO A 6 -0.24 -27.91 35.34
CA PRO A 6 0.20 -26.72 34.65
C PRO A 6 -1.05 -25.90 34.17
N ARG A 7 -1.06 -24.61 34.47
CA ARG A 7 -2.03 -23.66 33.91
C ARG A 7 -1.78 -23.51 32.41
N LEU A 8 -2.73 -23.97 31.61
CA LEU A 8 -2.79 -23.67 30.20
C LEU A 8 -3.05 -22.15 30.04
N VAL A 9 -2.10 -21.42 29.51
CA VAL A 9 -2.27 -20.02 29.07
C VAL A 9 -3.04 -20.05 27.76
N PRO A 10 -4.16 -19.31 27.62
CA PRO A 10 -4.93 -19.33 26.35
C PRO A 10 -4.17 -18.62 25.25
N HIS A 11 -3.70 -19.37 24.26
CA HIS A 11 -3.03 -18.86 23.03
C HIS A 11 -3.96 -18.17 22.03
N GLY A 12 -5.05 -17.55 22.47
CA GLY A 12 -6.06 -16.98 21.57
C GLY A 12 -6.36 -15.47 21.73
N SER A 13 -5.80 -14.79 22.74
CA SER A 13 -6.13 -13.38 22.99
C SER A 13 -5.36 -12.42 22.09
N GLY A 14 -4.07 -12.61 21.87
CA GLY A 14 -3.23 -11.68 21.13
C GLY A 14 -3.63 -11.48 19.66
N ALA A 15 -3.97 -12.55 18.94
CA ALA A 15 -4.34 -12.42 17.51
C ALA A 15 -5.69 -11.74 17.28
N ARG A 16 -6.63 -11.85 18.22
CA ARG A 16 -7.92 -11.12 18.16
C ARG A 16 -7.74 -9.67 18.48
N ASP A 17 -6.88 -9.35 19.41
CA ASP A 17 -6.54 -7.99 19.80
C ASP A 17 -5.86 -7.22 18.66
N VAL A 18 -4.84 -7.80 18.04
CA VAL A 18 -4.16 -7.22 16.86
C VAL A 18 -5.11 -6.96 15.69
N ARG A 19 -6.06 -7.88 15.41
CA ARG A 19 -7.05 -7.67 14.34
C ARG A 19 -8.04 -6.55 14.67
N SER A 20 -8.44 -6.44 15.93
CA SER A 20 -9.33 -5.37 16.40
C SER A 20 -8.62 -4.02 16.29
N ARG A 21 -7.39 -3.94 16.77
CA ARG A 21 -6.57 -2.73 16.74
C ARG A 21 -6.33 -2.25 15.30
N ARG A 22 -5.94 -3.16 14.42
CA ARG A 22 -5.79 -2.86 12.99
C ARG A 22 -7.05 -2.24 12.37
N ARG A 23 -8.26 -2.78 12.69
CA ARG A 23 -9.52 -2.23 12.17
C ARG A 23 -9.81 -0.81 12.67
N GLN A 24 -9.32 -0.46 13.84
CA GLN A 24 -9.48 0.88 14.41
C GLN A 24 -8.53 1.89 13.74
N LEU A 25 -7.28 1.50 13.47
CA LEU A 25 -6.24 2.39 12.95
C LEU A 25 -6.30 2.58 11.43
N LEU A 26 -6.60 1.53 10.66
CA LEU A 26 -6.54 1.60 9.20
C LEU A 26 -7.41 2.69 8.55
N PRO A 27 -8.64 3.01 9.01
CA PRO A 27 -9.41 4.09 8.40
C PRO A 27 -8.73 5.45 8.53
N GLY A 28 -8.14 5.76 9.69
CA GLY A 28 -7.39 7.00 9.89
C GLY A 28 -6.11 7.03 9.05
N PHE A 29 -5.36 5.92 9.01
CA PHE A 29 -4.17 5.78 8.20
C PHE A 29 -4.42 6.02 6.70
N PHE A 30 -5.37 5.28 6.12
CA PHE A 30 -5.68 5.44 4.69
C PHE A 30 -6.39 6.75 4.39
N GLY A 31 -7.14 7.31 5.34
CA GLY A 31 -7.74 8.63 5.22
C GLY A 31 -6.69 9.73 5.10
N ALA A 32 -5.70 9.75 5.99
CA ALA A 32 -4.60 10.71 5.95
C ALA A 32 -3.80 10.62 4.64
N VAL A 33 -3.46 9.41 4.20
CA VAL A 33 -2.79 9.23 2.91
C VAL A 33 -3.64 9.74 1.75
N ALA A 34 -4.93 9.39 1.70
CA ALA A 34 -5.78 9.85 0.61
C ALA A 34 -5.92 11.38 0.60
N GLU A 35 -6.08 12.00 1.77
CA GLU A 35 -6.21 13.45 1.91
C GLU A 35 -4.97 14.20 1.41
N SER A 36 -3.78 13.71 1.71
CA SER A 36 -2.50 14.27 1.26
C SER A 36 -2.38 14.31 -0.27
N TYR A 37 -2.98 13.36 -0.98
CA TYR A 37 -2.87 13.26 -2.44
C TYR A 37 -4.13 13.72 -3.21
N LEU A 38 -5.20 14.15 -2.54
CA LEU A 38 -6.44 14.60 -3.22
C LEU A 38 -6.24 15.82 -4.13
N SER A 39 -5.26 16.68 -3.80
CA SER A 39 -4.97 17.89 -4.58
C SER A 39 -4.43 17.64 -5.99
N TYR A 40 -3.96 16.41 -6.26
CA TYR A 40 -3.40 16.04 -7.57
C TYR A 40 -4.43 15.53 -8.57
N ASP A 41 -5.73 15.41 -8.19
CA ASP A 41 -6.82 14.89 -9.04
C ASP A 41 -6.59 13.48 -9.61
N GLU A 42 -5.62 12.71 -9.06
CA GLU A 42 -5.28 11.35 -9.47
C GLU A 42 -5.80 10.30 -8.48
N THR A 43 -7.00 10.58 -7.92
CA THR A 43 -7.73 9.67 -7.03
C THR A 43 -8.96 9.13 -7.71
N TYR A 44 -9.04 7.82 -7.83
CA TYR A 44 -10.09 7.12 -8.56
C TYR A 44 -10.88 6.21 -7.62
N ALA A 45 -12.21 6.17 -7.81
CA ALA A 45 -13.09 5.25 -7.10
C ALA A 45 -14.05 4.56 -8.07
N ALA A 46 -14.42 3.32 -7.77
CA ALA A 46 -15.36 2.53 -8.55
C ALA A 46 -16.44 1.90 -7.65
N ASP A 47 -17.63 1.65 -8.22
CA ASP A 47 -18.74 0.93 -7.61
C ASP A 47 -19.07 1.43 -6.19
N GLU A 48 -19.51 2.68 -6.07
CA GLU A 48 -19.88 3.33 -4.80
C GLU A 48 -18.75 3.24 -3.74
N ALA A 49 -17.50 3.49 -4.18
CA ALA A 49 -16.30 3.34 -3.38
C ALA A 49 -16.05 1.91 -2.85
N ALA A 50 -16.49 0.88 -3.59
CA ALA A 50 -16.09 -0.50 -3.31
C ALA A 50 -14.61 -0.76 -3.62
N SER A 51 -14.00 0.04 -4.50
CA SER A 51 -12.57 0.05 -4.80
C SER A 51 -12.09 1.49 -4.97
N ALA A 52 -10.84 1.75 -4.57
CA ALA A 52 -10.20 3.05 -4.75
C ALA A 52 -8.71 2.89 -5.08
N ALA A 53 -8.18 3.84 -5.87
CA ALA A 53 -6.78 3.99 -6.17
C ALA A 53 -6.36 5.44 -5.93
N VAL A 54 -5.17 5.64 -5.36
CA VAL A 54 -4.56 6.95 -5.14
C VAL A 54 -3.19 6.93 -5.80
N TRP A 55 -2.97 7.87 -6.71
CA TRP A 55 -1.72 8.03 -7.43
C TRP A 55 -1.09 9.38 -7.13
N ALA A 56 0.24 9.41 -7.09
CA ALA A 56 1.03 10.62 -7.15
C ALA A 56 1.53 10.78 -8.59
N PRO A 57 1.23 11.90 -9.28
CA PRO A 57 1.73 12.16 -10.63
C PRO A 57 3.22 12.57 -10.60
N PRO A 58 3.91 12.57 -11.76
CA PRO A 58 5.27 13.08 -11.86
C PRO A 58 5.36 14.52 -11.36
N GLY A 59 6.31 14.78 -10.47
CA GLY A 59 6.51 16.09 -9.85
C GLY A 59 5.55 16.40 -8.69
N ALA A 60 4.80 15.42 -8.21
CA ALA A 60 4.12 15.55 -6.93
C ALA A 60 5.18 15.82 -5.85
N GLU A 61 4.93 16.82 -5.03
CA GLU A 61 5.78 17.13 -3.88
C GLU A 61 5.47 16.16 -2.74
N ASP A 62 6.52 15.75 -2.02
CA ASP A 62 6.34 14.96 -0.81
C ASP A 62 5.65 15.79 0.26
N ASP A 63 4.62 15.23 0.86
CA ASP A 63 3.99 15.83 2.03
C ASP A 63 4.86 15.55 3.27
N GLU A 64 5.69 16.54 3.62
CA GLU A 64 6.64 16.43 4.75
C GLU A 64 5.92 16.18 6.10
N GLU A 65 4.65 16.51 6.22
CA GLU A 65 3.85 16.32 7.44
C GLU A 65 3.24 14.91 7.50
N LEU A 66 3.00 14.28 6.36
CA LEU A 66 2.33 12.98 6.29
C LEU A 66 2.97 11.89 7.17
N PRO A 67 4.30 11.68 7.20
CA PRO A 67 4.90 10.69 8.09
C PRO A 67 4.58 10.93 9.56
N THR A 68 4.59 12.19 9.99
CA THR A 68 4.25 12.57 11.38
C THR A 68 2.79 12.26 11.69
N VAL A 69 1.87 12.66 10.83
CA VAL A 69 0.44 12.38 10.96
C VAL A 69 0.18 10.87 11.00
N LEU A 70 0.83 10.10 10.13
CA LEU A 70 0.70 8.64 10.13
C LEU A 70 1.25 8.02 11.41
N GLY A 71 2.37 8.54 11.94
CA GLY A 71 2.94 8.11 13.22
C GLY A 71 1.97 8.31 14.39
N GLU A 72 1.29 9.46 14.44
CA GLU A 72 0.26 9.75 15.44
C GLU A 72 -0.94 8.81 15.31
N VAL A 73 -1.39 8.55 14.08
CA VAL A 73 -2.53 7.65 13.81
C VAL A 73 -2.25 6.21 14.24
N VAL A 74 -1.02 5.72 14.02
CA VAL A 74 -0.68 4.31 14.33
C VAL A 74 -0.15 4.10 15.75
N GLU A 75 0.08 5.19 16.51
CA GLU A 75 0.45 5.19 17.93
C GLU A 75 1.63 4.26 18.25
N GLU A 76 1.39 3.18 18.99
CA GLU A 76 2.42 2.20 19.41
C GLU A 76 3.15 1.50 18.24
N TYR A 77 2.67 1.64 17.01
CA TYR A 77 3.32 1.08 15.81
C TYR A 77 4.18 2.09 15.03
N ALA A 78 4.28 3.34 15.50
CA ALA A 78 4.97 4.43 14.79
C ALA A 78 6.45 4.10 14.47
N GLU A 79 7.19 3.52 15.40
CA GLU A 79 8.58 3.13 15.18
C GLU A 79 8.71 2.15 14.00
N ARG A 80 7.84 1.13 13.95
CA ARG A 80 7.82 0.16 12.84
C ARG A 80 7.38 0.78 11.52
N LEU A 81 6.46 1.76 11.58
CA LEU A 81 6.06 2.50 10.39
C LEU A 81 7.25 3.30 9.83
N PHE A 82 7.96 4.05 10.67
CA PHE A 82 9.11 4.83 10.21
C PHE A 82 10.25 3.97 9.65
N GLU A 83 10.49 2.79 10.25
CA GLU A 83 11.44 1.83 9.68
C GLU A 83 11.04 1.40 8.26
N ILE A 84 9.77 1.04 8.03
CA ILE A 84 9.32 0.60 6.71
C ILE A 84 9.29 1.74 5.69
N LEU A 85 8.88 2.95 6.09
CA LEU A 85 8.93 4.12 5.22
C LEU A 85 10.37 4.43 4.78
N GLY A 86 11.34 4.37 5.68
CA GLY A 86 12.76 4.57 5.32
C GLY A 86 13.30 3.47 4.38
N LEU A 87 12.85 2.23 4.55
CA LEU A 87 13.20 1.14 3.61
C LEU A 87 12.56 1.33 2.23
N MET A 88 11.33 1.85 2.16
CA MET A 88 10.65 2.19 0.91
C MET A 88 11.35 3.35 0.21
N GLU A 89 11.62 4.43 0.93
CA GLU A 89 12.33 5.61 0.43
C GLU A 89 13.70 5.25 -0.17
N ALA A 90 14.47 4.40 0.51
CA ALA A 90 15.77 3.94 0.03
C ALA A 90 15.72 3.16 -1.30
N LYS A 91 14.54 2.69 -1.70
CA LYS A 91 14.28 1.94 -2.95
C LYS A 91 13.44 2.74 -3.96
N HIS A 92 12.91 3.89 -3.53
CA HIS A 92 12.08 4.72 -4.39
C HIS A 92 12.93 5.32 -5.52
N PRO A 93 12.50 5.21 -6.81
CA PRO A 93 13.21 5.79 -7.92
C PRO A 93 13.21 7.32 -7.86
N VAL A 94 14.28 7.94 -8.36
CA VAL A 94 14.41 9.42 -8.39
C VAL A 94 13.88 10.04 -9.69
N GLU A 95 13.61 9.22 -10.70
CA GLU A 95 13.07 9.68 -11.97
C GLU A 95 11.60 10.11 -11.85
N PRO A 96 11.14 11.10 -12.63
CA PRO A 96 9.71 11.43 -12.71
C PRO A 96 8.87 10.21 -13.13
N LEU A 97 7.86 9.88 -12.32
CA LEU A 97 7.04 8.69 -12.51
C LEU A 97 5.62 8.90 -11.95
N TYR A 98 4.67 8.06 -12.34
CA TYR A 98 3.41 7.89 -11.62
C TYR A 98 3.60 6.86 -10.50
N TYR A 99 3.34 7.24 -9.26
CA TYR A 99 3.43 6.36 -8.11
C TYR A 99 2.05 5.91 -7.65
N LEU A 100 1.76 4.59 -7.72
CA LEU A 100 0.55 4.02 -7.14
C LEU A 100 0.71 3.85 -5.63
N PHE A 101 0.29 4.86 -4.89
CA PHE A 101 0.41 4.88 -3.43
C PHE A 101 -0.56 3.92 -2.75
N LEU A 102 -1.84 3.91 -3.16
CA LEU A 102 -2.87 3.03 -2.64
C LEU A 102 -3.69 2.38 -3.74
N LEU A 103 -3.98 1.09 -3.57
CA LEU A 103 -5.00 0.38 -4.33
C LEU A 103 -5.73 -0.58 -3.39
N GLY A 104 -7.01 -0.35 -3.18
CA GLY A 104 -7.83 -1.15 -2.29
C GLY A 104 -9.16 -1.55 -2.89
N THR A 105 -9.61 -2.78 -2.60
CA THR A 105 -10.94 -3.27 -2.96
C THR A 105 -11.58 -3.95 -1.74
N ARG A 106 -12.80 -3.56 -1.41
CA ARG A 106 -13.57 -4.13 -0.29
C ARG A 106 -13.66 -5.66 -0.40
N PRO A 107 -13.57 -6.39 0.73
CA PRO A 107 -13.89 -7.82 0.75
C PRO A 107 -15.26 -8.08 0.13
N GLY A 108 -15.40 -9.14 -0.67
CA GLY A 108 -16.64 -9.45 -1.40
C GLY A 108 -16.78 -8.76 -2.78
N TRP A 109 -16.00 -7.71 -3.05
CA TRP A 109 -15.89 -7.05 -4.35
C TRP A 109 -14.61 -7.40 -5.10
N GLN A 110 -13.71 -8.11 -4.45
CA GLN A 110 -12.44 -8.56 -5.03
C GLN A 110 -12.67 -9.61 -6.13
N GLY A 111 -11.74 -9.67 -7.11
CA GLY A 111 -11.81 -10.61 -8.23
C GLY A 111 -12.78 -10.23 -9.35
N ARG A 112 -13.36 -9.02 -9.31
CA ARG A 112 -14.29 -8.48 -10.33
C ARG A 112 -13.63 -7.51 -11.32
N GLY A 113 -12.30 -7.39 -11.30
CA GLY A 113 -11.57 -6.51 -12.21
C GLY A 113 -11.46 -5.04 -11.75
N LEU A 114 -12.07 -4.65 -10.61
CA LEU A 114 -12.10 -3.25 -10.16
C LEU A 114 -10.72 -2.62 -10.00
N GLY A 115 -9.75 -3.33 -9.40
CA GLY A 115 -8.38 -2.83 -9.30
C GLY A 115 -7.74 -2.57 -10.66
N SER A 116 -7.98 -3.46 -11.65
CA SER A 116 -7.50 -3.26 -13.02
C SER A 116 -8.14 -2.06 -13.69
N SER A 117 -9.46 -1.86 -13.54
CA SER A 117 -10.17 -0.73 -14.14
C SER A 117 -9.73 0.61 -13.55
N LEU A 118 -9.36 0.66 -12.26
CA LEU A 118 -8.85 1.87 -11.62
C LEU A 118 -7.42 2.22 -12.02
N MET A 119 -6.61 1.22 -12.39
CA MET A 119 -5.25 1.47 -12.89
C MET A 119 -5.22 1.88 -14.37
N ALA A 120 -6.17 1.41 -15.17
CA ALA A 120 -6.13 1.56 -16.62
C ALA A 120 -5.96 3.02 -17.09
N PRO A 121 -6.71 4.03 -16.60
CA PRO A 121 -6.59 5.42 -17.07
C PRO A 121 -5.18 5.99 -16.87
N VAL A 122 -4.58 5.75 -15.70
CA VAL A 122 -3.23 6.25 -15.40
C VAL A 122 -2.19 5.51 -16.23
N LEU A 123 -2.31 4.19 -16.40
CA LEU A 123 -1.38 3.42 -17.23
C LEU A 123 -1.47 3.78 -18.73
N GLU A 124 -2.65 4.15 -19.23
CA GLU A 124 -2.82 4.71 -20.57
C GLU A 124 -2.13 6.09 -20.70
N THR A 125 -2.24 6.93 -19.68
CA THR A 125 -1.50 8.20 -19.60
C THR A 125 0.01 7.97 -19.57
N CYS A 126 0.49 7.01 -18.77
CA CYS A 126 1.90 6.62 -18.75
C CYS A 126 2.41 6.23 -20.15
N ASP A 127 1.64 5.44 -20.89
CA ASP A 127 2.01 4.98 -22.24
C ASP A 127 2.01 6.13 -23.24
N ARG A 128 0.97 7.00 -23.24
CA ARG A 128 0.83 8.17 -24.09
C ARG A 128 1.95 9.18 -23.88
N ASP A 129 2.23 9.50 -22.61
CA ASP A 129 3.14 10.59 -22.24
C ASP A 129 4.58 10.10 -22.04
N ARG A 130 4.80 8.78 -22.22
CA ARG A 130 6.09 8.09 -22.05
C ARG A 130 6.70 8.24 -20.65
N VAL A 131 5.86 8.24 -19.64
CA VAL A 131 6.24 8.31 -18.24
C VAL A 131 6.11 6.93 -17.59
N PRO A 132 7.09 6.46 -16.82
CA PRO A 132 7.00 5.18 -16.13
C PRO A 132 6.02 5.22 -14.95
N ALA A 133 5.68 4.05 -14.45
CA ALA A 133 4.92 3.89 -13.21
C ALA A 133 5.68 3.01 -12.21
N TYR A 134 5.47 3.28 -10.93
CA TYR A 134 6.09 2.57 -9.80
C TYR A 134 5.07 2.26 -8.71
N LEU A 135 5.34 1.23 -7.94
CA LEU A 135 4.58 0.84 -6.76
C LEU A 135 5.36 -0.14 -5.88
N GLU A 136 4.92 -0.37 -4.63
CA GLU A 136 5.33 -1.50 -3.82
C GLU A 136 4.16 -2.48 -3.64
N ALA A 137 4.33 -3.71 -4.15
CA ALA A 137 3.36 -4.77 -3.90
C ALA A 137 3.51 -5.31 -2.47
N THR A 138 2.43 -5.31 -1.71
CA THR A 138 2.40 -5.72 -0.30
C THR A 138 1.92 -7.15 -0.07
N SER A 139 1.69 -7.91 -1.13
CA SER A 139 1.32 -9.32 -1.09
C SER A 139 1.57 -9.99 -2.43
N GLU A 140 1.80 -11.31 -2.39
CA GLU A 140 1.95 -12.13 -3.61
C GLU A 140 0.76 -11.97 -4.57
N ARG A 141 -0.46 -11.90 -4.03
CA ARG A 141 -1.67 -11.71 -4.85
C ARG A 141 -1.64 -10.37 -5.60
N ASN A 142 -1.23 -9.30 -4.93
CA ASN A 142 -1.13 -7.98 -5.53
C ASN A 142 0.02 -7.94 -6.54
N ARG A 143 1.16 -8.55 -6.23
CA ARG A 143 2.30 -8.69 -7.14
C ARG A 143 1.86 -9.32 -8.46
N GLN A 144 1.10 -10.40 -8.42
CA GLN A 144 0.56 -11.06 -9.61
C GLN A 144 -0.43 -10.18 -10.40
N LEU A 145 -1.20 -9.33 -9.72
CA LEU A 145 -2.04 -8.34 -10.39
C LEU A 145 -1.17 -7.35 -11.19
N TYR A 146 -0.15 -6.78 -10.56
CA TYR A 146 0.72 -5.78 -11.18
C TYR A 146 1.56 -6.34 -12.33
N ILE A 147 2.06 -7.58 -12.22
CA ILE A 147 2.74 -8.27 -13.33
C ILE A 147 1.84 -8.34 -14.57
N ARG A 148 0.54 -8.66 -14.42
CA ARG A 148 -0.41 -8.67 -15.55
C ARG A 148 -0.60 -7.30 -16.19
N HIS A 149 -0.32 -6.23 -15.47
CA HIS A 149 -0.36 -4.85 -15.98
C HIS A 149 0.99 -4.35 -16.50
N GLY A 150 2.00 -5.23 -16.56
CA GLY A 150 3.30 -4.93 -17.14
C GLY A 150 4.33 -4.35 -16.17
N PHE A 151 4.08 -4.50 -14.87
CA PHE A 151 5.10 -4.18 -13.87
C PHE A 151 6.05 -5.35 -13.67
N ASP A 152 7.34 -5.04 -13.58
CA ASP A 152 8.42 -5.97 -13.24
C ASP A 152 8.88 -5.72 -11.80
N VAL A 153 9.20 -6.78 -11.06
CA VAL A 153 9.80 -6.67 -9.73
C VAL A 153 11.24 -6.19 -9.87
N THR A 154 11.58 -5.13 -9.18
CA THR A 154 12.95 -4.55 -9.22
C THR A 154 13.77 -4.89 -8.00
N ASP A 155 13.12 -5.14 -6.85
CA ASP A 155 13.81 -5.42 -5.58
C ASP A 155 12.85 -6.10 -4.58
N GLU A 156 13.37 -6.36 -3.38
CA GLU A 156 12.60 -6.82 -2.22
C GLU A 156 12.90 -5.94 -1.00
N ILE A 157 11.85 -5.60 -0.26
CA ILE A 157 11.93 -4.89 1.01
C ILE A 157 11.43 -5.85 2.09
N THR A 158 12.29 -6.17 3.04
CA THR A 158 11.95 -7.06 4.17
C THR A 158 12.24 -6.37 5.48
N GLN A 159 11.20 -6.09 6.25
CA GLN A 159 11.33 -5.63 7.63
C GLN A 159 11.44 -6.86 8.56
N PRO A 160 12.34 -6.88 9.55
CA PRO A 160 12.44 -7.98 10.50
C PRO A 160 11.10 -8.28 11.19
N GLY A 161 10.59 -9.49 11.02
CA GLY A 161 9.29 -9.92 11.58
C GLY A 161 8.06 -9.32 10.86
N GLY A 162 8.25 -8.66 9.72
CA GLY A 162 7.22 -8.13 8.85
C GLY A 162 7.04 -8.94 7.56
N PRO A 163 6.04 -8.60 6.74
CA PRO A 163 5.89 -9.16 5.41
C PRO A 163 6.94 -8.61 4.45
N THR A 164 7.27 -9.39 3.42
CA THR A 164 8.04 -8.88 2.28
C THR A 164 7.14 -7.99 1.42
N MET A 165 7.71 -6.88 0.94
CA MET A 165 7.14 -6.04 -0.10
C MET A 165 8.05 -6.06 -1.33
N TRP A 166 7.47 -5.80 -2.49
CA TRP A 166 8.19 -5.83 -3.76
C TRP A 166 8.06 -4.49 -4.46
N PRO A 167 9.14 -3.68 -4.50
CA PRO A 167 9.26 -2.58 -5.45
C PRO A 167 9.06 -3.08 -6.87
N MET A 168 8.20 -2.41 -7.63
CA MET A 168 7.86 -2.81 -8.98
C MET A 168 7.83 -1.61 -9.92
N TRP A 169 8.41 -1.78 -11.09
CA TRP A 169 8.54 -0.76 -12.13
C TRP A 169 7.80 -1.16 -13.39
N ARG A 170 7.15 -0.20 -14.03
CA ARG A 170 6.56 -0.36 -15.34
C ARG A 170 7.07 0.71 -16.30
N SER A 171 7.80 0.29 -17.32
CA SER A 171 8.15 1.17 -18.44
C SER A 171 6.91 1.45 -19.31
N PRO A 172 6.80 2.65 -19.90
CA PRO A 172 5.72 2.95 -20.83
C PRO A 172 5.78 2.04 -22.04
N ARG A 173 4.64 1.59 -22.52
CA ARG A 173 4.54 0.77 -23.73
C ARG A 173 4.61 1.68 -24.94
N LEU A 174 5.36 1.27 -25.96
CA LEU A 174 5.34 1.93 -27.25
C LEU A 174 4.02 1.58 -27.95
N ILE A 175 3.22 2.59 -28.22
CA ILE A 175 1.98 2.47 -29.02
C ILE A 175 2.34 2.56 -30.50
#